data_18704b51f6ce07b1586c2c3f86ce6657
#
_entry.id   18704b51f6ce07b1586c2c3f86ce6657
#
_cell.length_a   1.000
_cell.length_b   1.000
_cell.length_c   1.000
_cell.angle_alpha   90.00
_cell.angle_beta   90.00
_cell.angle_gamma   90.00
#
_symmetry.space_group_name_H-M   'P 1'
#
loop_
_entity.id
_entity.type
_entity.pdbx_description
1 polymer ?
#
loop_
_entity_poly.entity_id
_entity_poly.type
_entity_poly.pdbx_seq_one_letter_code
_entity_poly.pdbx_strand_id
1 'polypeptide(L)'
;MKVGEVIVKKLTNLVFKYKIYPALMFIMSVFLSITVVIQNVSIAKLLNHMLYHHKQSLIGLFILIFVILIARATFNMLNQRIGDRMATRVKYDLRQQVINKNSTCSVGEQINILTESIDGIAPFFQSYLPQVFKSMMIPVAIIVAMCYVHLSTALIMMVTAPFIPMFYIIFGLKTRDESKDQMTYLNQFSQRFLNIAKGLITLKLLNQTKNTEAHLYEDSTKFRDLTMKILKSAFLSGLMLEFISMLGIGLVALEAALSLVVFNKINFITAAIAIILAPEFYNAIKDLGQAFHTGKQSEGSSDVVFEFLDSENKPTHSNPTINTYQNPQIKVKELSYQYPNNEQDALTHINMVVYSGDKIAIVGPSGAGKTTLAHILSQAKTPTKGSISFNKEATRIGFLSQNPYIFTDSIKNNIAMYNSEVSDKTIIQVLEEIGLKDKVLSLKNGIHTQIGEGGEMLSGGQMRRIELCR
;
A
#
# COMPACT_ATOMS: atom_id res chain seq x y z
N MET A 1 16.24 16.12 1.79
CA MET A 1 16.69 15.40 3.00
C MET A 1 15.67 15.45 4.14
N LYS A 2 15.01 16.56 4.46
CA LYS A 2 14.07 16.66 5.61
C LYS A 2 12.77 15.84 5.49
N VAL A 3 12.24 15.59 4.30
CA VAL A 3 10.97 14.85 4.13
C VAL A 3 11.16 13.35 4.41
N GLY A 4 12.28 12.75 4.01
CA GLY A 4 12.56 11.32 4.26
C GLY A 4 12.75 10.98 5.76
N GLU A 5 13.32 11.88 6.56
CA GLU A 5 13.50 11.67 8.01
C GLU A 5 12.18 11.68 8.78
N VAL A 6 11.22 12.50 8.35
CA VAL A 6 9.88 12.58 8.99
C VAL A 6 9.07 11.30 8.74
N ILE A 7 9.27 10.65 7.62
CA ILE A 7 8.48 9.53 7.12
C ILE A 7 8.92 8.19 7.72
N VAL A 8 10.23 7.97 7.81
CA VAL A 8 10.79 6.84 8.61
C VAL A 8 10.26 6.93 10.04
N LYS A 9 10.10 8.14 10.56
CA LYS A 9 9.54 8.40 11.89
C LYS A 9 8.07 7.96 12.04
N LYS A 10 7.25 7.97 10.97
CA LYS A 10 5.84 7.56 11.05
C LYS A 10 5.67 6.04 11.08
N LEU A 11 6.36 5.29 10.21
CA LEU A 11 6.36 3.81 10.26
C LEU A 11 6.99 3.30 11.57
N THR A 12 8.09 3.92 12.01
CA THR A 12 8.70 3.59 13.31
C THR A 12 7.78 3.91 14.48
N ASN A 13 6.98 4.98 14.41
CA ASN A 13 5.96 5.26 15.41
C ASN A 13 4.90 4.17 15.49
N LEU A 14 4.49 3.58 14.35
CA LEU A 14 3.60 2.42 14.34
C LEU A 14 4.26 1.20 14.99
N VAL A 15 5.57 0.97 14.73
CA VAL A 15 6.33 -0.10 15.41
C VAL A 15 6.30 0.11 16.93
N PHE A 16 6.52 1.35 17.39
CA PHE A 16 6.48 1.68 18.84
C PHE A 16 5.07 1.65 19.43
N LYS A 17 4.03 1.88 18.64
CA LYS A 17 2.62 1.73 19.08
C LYS A 17 2.32 0.28 19.47
N TYR A 18 2.87 -0.69 18.73
CA TYR A 18 2.64 -2.12 18.95
C TYR A 18 3.85 -2.83 19.58
N LYS A 19 4.41 -2.30 20.65
CA LYS A 19 5.68 -2.70 21.29
C LYS A 19 5.86 -4.21 21.53
N ILE A 20 4.78 -4.95 21.73
CA ILE A 20 4.82 -6.38 22.04
C ILE A 20 5.36 -7.19 20.84
N TYR A 21 4.94 -6.86 19.61
CA TYR A 21 5.36 -7.61 18.42
C TYR A 21 6.85 -7.48 18.11
N PRO A 22 7.44 -6.26 18.05
CA PRO A 22 8.89 -6.10 17.85
C PRO A 22 9.70 -6.76 18.97
N ALA A 23 9.26 -6.69 20.23
CA ALA A 23 9.95 -7.35 21.33
C ALA A 23 9.96 -8.88 21.18
N LEU A 24 8.82 -9.46 20.80
CA LEU A 24 8.74 -10.89 20.50
C LEU A 24 9.60 -11.29 19.30
N MET A 25 9.62 -10.48 18.23
CA MET A 25 10.49 -10.72 17.06
C MET A 25 11.96 -10.68 17.45
N PHE A 26 12.36 -9.73 18.29
CA PHE A 26 13.72 -9.64 18.80
C PHE A 26 14.11 -10.90 19.58
N ILE A 27 13.27 -11.34 20.54
CA ILE A 27 13.49 -12.55 21.33
C ILE A 27 13.61 -13.79 20.43
N MET A 28 12.68 -13.94 19.46
CA MET A 28 12.72 -15.06 18.50
C MET A 28 13.99 -15.03 17.65
N SER A 29 14.46 -13.84 17.25
CA SER A 29 15.69 -13.68 16.49
C SER A 29 16.93 -14.01 17.31
N VAL A 30 16.95 -13.75 18.62
CA VAL A 30 18.00 -14.17 19.53
C VAL A 30 18.04 -15.70 19.64
N PHE A 31 16.89 -16.36 19.87
CA PHE A 31 16.84 -17.83 19.89
C PHE A 31 17.25 -18.44 18.56
N LEU A 32 16.82 -17.84 17.44
CA LEU A 32 17.21 -18.26 16.10
C LEU A 32 18.73 -18.17 15.91
N SER A 33 19.38 -17.08 16.35
CA SER A 33 20.81 -16.89 16.21
C SER A 33 21.61 -17.92 17.02
N ILE A 34 21.14 -18.26 18.23
CA ILE A 34 21.72 -19.30 19.06
C ILE A 34 21.60 -20.67 18.37
N THR A 35 20.43 -21.00 17.82
CA THR A 35 20.24 -22.27 17.09
C THR A 35 21.15 -22.38 15.86
N VAL A 36 21.37 -21.28 15.11
CA VAL A 36 22.29 -21.24 13.98
C VAL A 36 23.72 -21.57 14.41
N VAL A 37 24.20 -20.95 15.49
CA VAL A 37 25.57 -21.22 16.01
C VAL A 37 25.69 -22.67 16.47
N ILE A 38 24.76 -23.16 17.31
CA ILE A 38 24.81 -24.52 17.84
C ILE A 38 24.75 -25.57 16.73
N GLN A 39 23.88 -25.35 15.72
CA GLN A 39 23.74 -26.19 14.53
C GLN A 39 25.11 -26.36 13.83
N ASN A 40 25.73 -25.24 13.48
CA ASN A 40 26.98 -25.26 12.70
C ASN A 40 28.18 -25.81 13.48
N VAL A 41 28.23 -25.52 14.77
CA VAL A 41 29.22 -26.14 15.67
C VAL A 41 29.01 -27.66 15.78
N SER A 42 27.75 -28.13 15.86
CA SER A 42 27.43 -29.55 15.91
C SER A 42 27.77 -30.27 14.60
N ILE A 43 27.57 -29.62 13.44
CA ILE A 43 27.99 -30.13 12.14
C ILE A 43 29.53 -30.24 12.07
N ALA A 44 30.24 -29.22 12.51
CA ALA A 44 31.71 -29.26 12.55
C ALA A 44 32.26 -30.41 13.45
N LYS A 45 31.61 -30.62 14.62
CA LYS A 45 31.96 -31.76 15.51
C LYS A 45 31.65 -33.10 14.84
N LEU A 46 30.53 -33.22 14.15
CA LEU A 46 30.17 -34.43 13.41
C LEU A 46 31.21 -34.75 12.34
N LEU A 47 31.61 -33.77 11.53
CA LEU A 47 32.66 -33.91 10.52
C LEU A 47 34.00 -34.37 11.13
N ASN A 48 34.39 -33.78 12.27
CA ASN A 48 35.59 -34.17 12.96
C ASN A 48 35.57 -35.64 13.47
N HIS A 49 34.44 -36.08 14.03
CA HIS A 49 34.26 -37.46 14.48
C HIS A 49 34.29 -38.44 13.30
N MET A 50 33.75 -38.09 12.16
CA MET A 50 33.80 -38.91 10.95
C MET A 50 35.24 -39.07 10.40
N LEU A 51 36.01 -37.97 10.39
CA LEU A 51 37.38 -37.98 9.85
C LEU A 51 38.37 -38.70 10.74
N TYR A 52 38.26 -38.55 12.07
CA TYR A 52 39.24 -39.11 13.02
C TYR A 52 38.79 -40.42 13.66
N HIS A 53 37.78 -41.11 13.13
CA HIS A 53 37.30 -42.45 13.54
C HIS A 53 37.02 -42.62 15.03
N HIS A 54 36.59 -41.58 15.74
CA HIS A 54 36.16 -41.73 17.12
C HIS A 54 34.90 -42.60 17.22
N LYS A 55 35.00 -43.77 17.89
CA LYS A 55 33.89 -44.74 18.07
C LYS A 55 32.75 -44.26 18.97
N GLN A 56 32.68 -43.00 19.32
CA GLN A 56 31.55 -42.43 20.06
C GLN A 56 30.29 -42.37 19.22
N SER A 57 29.14 -42.55 19.86
CA SER A 57 27.82 -42.62 19.22
C SER A 57 27.53 -41.42 18.31
N LEU A 58 27.74 -41.56 17.00
CA LEU A 58 27.37 -40.62 15.97
C LEU A 58 25.85 -40.35 15.99
N ILE A 59 25.07 -41.35 16.44
CA ILE A 59 23.60 -41.26 16.51
C ILE A 59 23.13 -40.09 17.39
N GLY A 60 23.81 -39.87 18.55
CA GLY A 60 23.46 -38.75 19.43
C GLY A 60 23.67 -37.37 18.78
N LEU A 61 24.75 -37.21 17.98
CA LEU A 61 25.00 -35.96 17.24
C LEU A 61 24.00 -35.76 16.09
N PHE A 62 23.62 -36.82 15.39
CA PHE A 62 22.57 -36.74 14.37
C PHE A 62 21.22 -36.33 14.96
N ILE A 63 20.81 -36.93 16.08
CA ILE A 63 19.58 -36.57 16.78
C ILE A 63 19.63 -35.11 17.23
N LEU A 64 20.75 -34.65 17.79
CA LEU A 64 20.96 -33.28 18.24
C LEU A 64 20.79 -32.31 17.06
N ILE A 65 21.48 -32.56 15.94
CA ILE A 65 21.35 -31.71 14.72
C ILE A 65 19.91 -31.67 14.22
N PHE A 66 19.22 -32.82 14.20
CA PHE A 66 17.83 -32.90 13.76
C PHE A 66 16.91 -32.07 14.65
N VAL A 67 17.05 -32.16 15.98
CA VAL A 67 16.28 -31.35 16.94
C VAL A 67 16.55 -29.86 16.75
N ILE A 68 17.82 -29.47 16.55
CA ILE A 68 18.20 -28.06 16.33
C ILE A 68 17.61 -27.55 15.00
N LEU A 69 17.58 -28.36 13.94
CA LEU A 69 16.96 -27.97 12.67
C LEU A 69 15.45 -27.71 12.81
N ILE A 70 14.76 -28.57 13.56
CA ILE A 70 13.33 -28.35 13.87
C ILE A 70 13.16 -27.06 14.68
N ALA A 71 14.00 -26.84 15.70
CA ALA A 71 13.95 -25.62 16.51
C ALA A 71 14.20 -24.38 15.65
N ARG A 72 15.22 -24.38 14.77
CA ARG A 72 15.51 -23.30 13.82
C ARG A 72 14.32 -22.99 12.91
N ALA A 73 13.71 -24.04 12.32
CA ALA A 73 12.53 -23.87 11.47
C ALA A 73 11.35 -23.30 12.25
N THR A 74 11.12 -23.78 13.47
CA THR A 74 10.04 -23.31 14.34
C THR A 74 10.21 -21.86 14.73
N PHE A 75 11.41 -21.43 15.18
CA PHE A 75 11.67 -20.03 15.53
C PHE A 75 11.57 -19.10 14.32
N ASN A 76 12.02 -19.56 13.15
CA ASN A 76 11.87 -18.79 11.92
C ASN A 76 10.39 -18.60 11.54
N MET A 77 9.59 -19.68 11.61
CA MET A 77 8.15 -19.65 11.35
C MET A 77 7.40 -18.76 12.36
N LEU A 78 7.75 -18.84 13.65
CA LEU A 78 7.15 -18.01 14.69
C LEU A 78 7.46 -16.53 14.46
N ASN A 79 8.71 -16.20 14.11
CA ASN A 79 9.12 -14.82 13.82
C ASN A 79 8.30 -14.25 12.64
N GLN A 80 8.11 -15.02 11.57
CA GLN A 80 7.31 -14.62 10.44
C GLN A 80 5.82 -14.47 10.79
N ARG A 81 5.24 -15.41 11.55
CA ARG A 81 3.85 -15.31 12.02
C ARG A 81 3.59 -14.09 12.90
N ILE A 82 4.58 -13.68 13.71
CA ILE A 82 4.47 -12.46 14.51
C ILE A 82 4.41 -11.25 13.58
N GLY A 83 5.23 -11.22 12.53
CA GLY A 83 5.20 -10.18 11.49
C GLY A 83 3.85 -10.10 10.79
N ASP A 84 3.30 -11.24 10.37
CA ASP A 84 2.01 -11.31 9.70
C ASP A 84 0.86 -10.81 10.59
N ARG A 85 0.87 -11.19 11.87
CA ARG A 85 -0.14 -10.71 12.83
C ARG A 85 -0.04 -9.21 13.07
N MET A 86 1.18 -8.68 13.18
CA MET A 86 1.41 -7.25 13.31
C MET A 86 0.91 -6.50 12.07
N ALA A 87 1.26 -6.96 10.87
CA ALA A 87 0.81 -6.37 9.61
C ALA A 87 -0.72 -6.35 9.50
N THR A 88 -1.38 -7.46 9.83
CA THR A 88 -2.85 -7.56 9.83
C THR A 88 -3.48 -6.54 10.77
N ARG A 89 -2.93 -6.38 11.97
CA ARG A 89 -3.44 -5.42 12.96
C ARG A 89 -3.25 -3.99 12.49
N VAL A 90 -2.08 -3.66 11.96
CA VAL A 90 -1.78 -2.32 11.42
C VAL A 90 -2.70 -2.00 10.24
N LYS A 91 -2.89 -2.94 9.30
CA LYS A 91 -3.81 -2.75 8.18
C LYS A 91 -5.25 -2.48 8.63
N TYR A 92 -5.72 -3.25 9.60
CA TYR A 92 -7.07 -3.06 10.15
C TYR A 92 -7.25 -1.65 10.74
N ASP A 93 -6.30 -1.22 11.59
CA ASP A 93 -6.37 0.08 12.23
C ASP A 93 -6.26 1.24 11.23
N LEU A 94 -5.40 1.12 10.20
CA LEU A 94 -5.28 2.12 9.14
C LEU A 94 -6.54 2.18 8.27
N ARG A 95 -7.13 1.04 7.91
CA ARG A 95 -8.40 1.01 7.17
C ARG A 95 -9.53 1.67 7.95
N GLN A 96 -9.64 1.40 9.24
CA GLN A 96 -10.63 2.09 10.07
C GLN A 96 -10.42 3.60 10.11
N GLN A 97 -9.16 4.06 10.22
CA GLN A 97 -8.87 5.50 10.23
C GLN A 97 -9.24 6.16 8.90
N VAL A 98 -8.94 5.50 7.77
CA VAL A 98 -9.27 6.02 6.43
C VAL A 98 -10.78 6.06 6.20
N ILE A 99 -11.53 5.02 6.60
CA ILE A 99 -13.00 4.96 6.46
C ILE A 99 -13.68 6.03 7.33
N ASN A 100 -13.21 6.22 8.56
CA ASN A 100 -13.80 7.17 9.49
C ASN A 100 -13.43 8.63 9.17
N LYS A 101 -12.51 8.85 8.24
CA LYS A 101 -12.10 10.19 7.84
C LYS A 101 -13.05 10.74 6.78
N ASN A 102 -13.76 11.82 7.11
CA ASN A 102 -14.51 12.60 6.13
C ASN A 102 -13.52 13.35 5.22
N SER A 103 -13.28 12.84 4.01
CA SER A 103 -12.35 13.45 3.08
C SER A 103 -13.05 14.01 1.85
N THR A 104 -12.47 15.05 1.27
CA THR A 104 -12.91 15.66 0.01
C THR A 104 -12.31 14.98 -1.22
N CYS A 105 -11.53 13.89 -1.02
CA CYS A 105 -10.92 13.12 -2.09
C CYS A 105 -11.94 12.35 -2.93
N SER A 106 -11.59 12.04 -4.16
CA SER A 106 -12.43 11.22 -5.02
C SER A 106 -12.62 9.81 -4.45
N VAL A 107 -13.79 9.21 -4.67
CA VAL A 107 -14.09 7.83 -4.22
C VAL A 107 -13.06 6.83 -4.77
N GLY A 108 -12.62 7.01 -6.02
CA GLY A 108 -11.58 6.15 -6.62
C GLY A 108 -10.24 6.24 -5.90
N GLU A 109 -9.85 7.41 -5.44
CA GLU A 109 -8.63 7.62 -4.66
C GLU A 109 -8.72 6.96 -3.27
N GLN A 110 -9.87 7.09 -2.60
CA GLN A 110 -10.11 6.42 -1.33
C GLN A 110 -10.06 4.89 -1.46
N ILE A 111 -10.67 4.34 -2.52
CA ILE A 111 -10.61 2.90 -2.81
C ILE A 111 -9.15 2.47 -3.03
N ASN A 112 -8.38 3.20 -3.82
CA ASN A 112 -6.97 2.88 -4.07
C ASN A 112 -6.14 2.91 -2.77
N ILE A 113 -6.37 3.88 -1.90
CA ILE A 113 -5.72 3.96 -0.57
C ILE A 113 -6.09 2.75 0.28
N LEU A 114 -7.38 2.39 0.35
CA LEU A 114 -7.88 1.27 1.15
C LEU A 114 -7.41 -0.10 0.67
N THR A 115 -7.19 -0.27 -0.62
CA THR A 115 -6.78 -1.54 -1.23
C THR A 115 -5.26 -1.59 -1.45
N GLU A 116 -4.73 -0.81 -2.39
CA GLU A 116 -3.34 -0.93 -2.81
C GLU A 116 -2.35 -0.27 -1.86
N SER A 117 -2.62 0.97 -1.40
CA SER A 117 -1.64 1.70 -0.59
C SER A 117 -1.48 1.09 0.80
N ILE A 118 -2.57 0.70 1.47
CA ILE A 118 -2.49 0.06 2.79
C ILE A 118 -1.91 -1.35 2.69
N ASP A 119 -2.22 -2.11 1.64
CA ASP A 119 -1.61 -3.42 1.42
C ASP A 119 -0.12 -3.31 1.08
N GLY A 120 0.31 -2.25 0.40
CA GLY A 120 1.71 -1.94 0.15
C GLY A 120 2.55 -1.65 1.41
N ILE A 121 1.91 -1.32 2.54
CA ILE A 121 2.60 -1.15 3.84
C ILE A 121 2.90 -2.51 4.51
N ALA A 122 2.10 -3.55 4.26
CA ALA A 122 2.21 -4.83 4.94
C ALA A 122 3.61 -5.47 4.87
N PRO A 123 4.34 -5.48 3.72
CA PRO A 123 5.66 -6.08 3.62
C PRO A 123 6.71 -5.47 4.56
N PHE A 124 6.52 -4.23 5.02
CA PHE A 124 7.38 -3.64 6.04
C PHE A 124 7.35 -4.44 7.35
N PHE A 125 6.18 -4.87 7.79
CA PHE A 125 6.01 -5.62 9.03
C PHE A 125 6.20 -7.12 8.85
N GLN A 126 5.86 -7.66 7.68
CA GLN A 126 5.93 -9.09 7.36
C GLN A 126 7.33 -9.57 7.02
N SER A 127 8.08 -8.79 6.24
CA SER A 127 9.36 -9.21 5.68
C SER A 127 10.52 -8.37 6.20
N TYR A 128 10.42 -7.03 6.12
CA TYR A 128 11.53 -6.15 6.45
C TYR A 128 11.85 -6.17 7.95
N LEU A 129 10.88 -5.93 8.82
CA LEU A 129 11.11 -5.82 10.26
C LEU A 129 11.66 -7.12 10.89
N PRO A 130 11.10 -8.32 10.61
CA PRO A 130 11.69 -9.57 11.09
C PRO A 130 13.12 -9.79 10.57
N GLN A 131 13.39 -9.42 9.31
CA GLN A 131 14.71 -9.58 8.72
C GLN A 131 15.74 -8.63 9.35
N VAL A 132 15.36 -7.40 9.71
CA VAL A 132 16.24 -6.48 10.46
C VAL A 132 16.73 -7.12 11.75
N PHE A 133 15.83 -7.70 12.56
CA PHE A 133 16.24 -8.35 13.81
C PHE A 133 17.12 -9.58 13.59
N LYS A 134 16.82 -10.40 12.58
CA LYS A 134 17.68 -11.56 12.23
C LYS A 134 19.07 -11.11 11.80
N SER A 135 19.13 -10.12 10.91
CA SER A 135 20.41 -9.62 10.36
C SER A 135 21.26 -8.85 11.36
N MET A 136 20.68 -8.43 12.48
CA MET A 136 21.43 -7.91 13.62
C MET A 136 21.91 -9.05 14.53
N MET A 137 21.04 -9.98 14.90
CA MET A 137 21.34 -10.97 15.93
C MET A 137 22.21 -12.12 15.44
N ILE A 138 22.01 -12.59 14.20
CA ILE A 138 22.80 -13.72 13.66
C ILE A 138 24.30 -13.34 13.53
N PRO A 139 24.68 -12.23 12.87
CA PRO A 139 26.09 -11.84 12.79
C PRO A 139 26.72 -11.57 14.16
N VAL A 140 25.99 -10.93 15.07
CA VAL A 140 26.51 -10.68 16.43
C VAL A 140 26.77 -11.98 17.17
N ALA A 141 25.83 -12.93 17.11
CA ALA A 141 26.04 -14.25 17.76
C ALA A 141 27.20 -15.02 17.14
N ILE A 142 27.40 -14.95 15.83
CA ILE A 142 28.51 -15.59 15.13
C ILE A 142 29.83 -14.92 15.50
N ILE A 143 29.91 -13.58 15.55
CA ILE A 143 31.14 -12.88 15.99
C ILE A 143 31.50 -13.27 17.42
N VAL A 144 30.52 -13.25 18.33
CA VAL A 144 30.74 -13.66 19.72
C VAL A 144 31.27 -15.09 19.78
N ALA A 145 30.66 -16.03 19.08
CA ALA A 145 31.12 -17.42 19.02
C ALA A 145 32.54 -17.52 18.45
N MET A 146 32.84 -16.79 17.37
CA MET A 146 34.15 -16.81 16.73
C MET A 146 35.24 -16.13 17.58
N CYS A 147 34.91 -15.11 18.36
CA CYS A 147 35.86 -14.53 19.34
C CYS A 147 36.35 -15.56 20.37
N TYR A 148 35.51 -16.53 20.76
CA TYR A 148 35.90 -17.61 21.65
C TYR A 148 36.65 -18.75 20.93
N VAL A 149 36.34 -19.00 19.65
CA VAL A 149 36.86 -20.11 18.88
C VAL A 149 38.16 -19.73 18.17
N HIS A 150 38.16 -18.58 17.44
CA HIS A 150 39.34 -18.12 16.68
C HIS A 150 39.26 -16.61 16.39
N LEU A 151 40.04 -15.83 17.13
CA LEU A 151 39.98 -14.36 17.10
C LEU A 151 40.34 -13.76 15.73
N SER A 152 41.34 -14.34 15.01
CA SER A 152 41.74 -13.83 13.69
C SER A 152 40.59 -13.85 12.70
N THR A 153 39.82 -14.95 12.63
CA THR A 153 38.63 -15.07 11.78
C THR A 153 37.53 -14.09 12.20
N ALA A 154 37.32 -13.92 13.51
CA ALA A 154 36.35 -12.95 14.02
C ALA A 154 36.70 -11.52 13.58
N LEU A 155 37.97 -11.14 13.62
CA LEU A 155 38.44 -9.83 13.15
C LEU A 155 38.23 -9.64 11.64
N ILE A 156 38.53 -10.66 10.83
CA ILE A 156 38.27 -10.60 9.37
C ILE A 156 36.79 -10.38 9.11
N MET A 157 35.91 -11.14 9.77
CA MET A 157 34.45 -10.97 9.62
C MET A 157 33.99 -9.56 10.05
N MET A 158 34.52 -9.04 11.17
CA MET A 158 34.17 -7.72 11.68
C MET A 158 34.62 -6.59 10.75
N VAL A 159 35.81 -6.68 10.15
CA VAL A 159 36.36 -5.68 9.24
C VAL A 159 35.63 -5.73 7.89
N THR A 160 35.26 -6.91 7.40
CA THR A 160 34.62 -7.07 6.08
C THR A 160 33.11 -6.85 6.10
N ALA A 161 32.44 -7.03 7.24
CA ALA A 161 30.99 -6.86 7.38
C ALA A 161 30.47 -5.49 6.91
N PRO A 162 31.08 -4.34 7.24
CA PRO A 162 30.59 -3.03 6.84
C PRO A 162 30.62 -2.76 5.34
N PHE A 163 31.44 -3.48 4.57
CA PHE A 163 31.51 -3.29 3.12
C PHE A 163 30.19 -3.66 2.43
N ILE A 164 29.49 -4.69 2.88
CA ILE A 164 28.22 -5.13 2.28
C ILE A 164 27.16 -4.01 2.35
N PRO A 165 26.80 -3.46 3.51
CA PRO A 165 25.83 -2.38 3.58
C PRO A 165 26.32 -1.10 2.89
N MET A 166 27.61 -0.81 2.90
CA MET A 166 28.18 0.35 2.20
C MET A 166 27.94 0.26 0.69
N PHE A 167 28.30 -0.86 0.06
CA PHE A 167 28.04 -1.07 -1.37
C PHE A 167 26.56 -1.10 -1.69
N TYR A 168 25.75 -1.66 -0.78
CA TYR A 168 24.31 -1.67 -0.94
C TYR A 168 23.70 -0.26 -1.00
N ILE A 169 24.15 0.63 -0.13
CA ILE A 169 23.69 2.05 -0.14
C ILE A 169 24.07 2.72 -1.45
N ILE A 170 25.30 2.53 -1.93
CA ILE A 170 25.80 3.15 -3.17
C ILE A 170 24.96 2.72 -4.39
N PHE A 171 24.74 1.41 -4.55
CA PHE A 171 23.98 0.88 -5.69
C PHE A 171 22.46 1.00 -5.51
N GLY A 172 21.96 0.88 -4.29
CA GLY A 172 20.53 0.95 -3.98
C GLY A 172 19.93 2.32 -4.20
N LEU A 173 20.65 3.41 -3.92
CA LEU A 173 20.18 4.78 -4.16
C LEU A 173 19.95 5.03 -5.66
N LYS A 174 20.84 4.56 -6.52
CA LYS A 174 20.71 4.69 -7.97
C LYS A 174 19.46 3.96 -8.50
N THR A 175 19.26 2.72 -8.07
CA THR A 175 18.09 1.93 -8.49
C THR A 175 16.76 2.54 -8.02
N ARG A 176 16.76 3.22 -6.86
CA ARG A 176 15.59 3.92 -6.34
C ARG A 176 15.15 5.06 -7.27
N ASP A 177 16.07 5.91 -7.70
CA ASP A 177 15.73 7.05 -8.56
C ASP A 177 15.21 6.58 -9.93
N GLU A 178 15.85 5.56 -10.51
CA GLU A 178 15.40 4.92 -11.76
C GLU A 178 13.99 4.29 -11.61
N SER A 179 13.68 3.68 -10.46
CA SER A 179 12.36 3.11 -10.18
C SER A 179 11.27 4.17 -10.04
N LYS A 180 11.59 5.32 -9.44
CA LYS A 180 10.67 6.45 -9.33
C LYS A 180 10.31 7.03 -10.70
N ASP A 181 11.31 7.18 -11.57
CA ASP A 181 11.10 7.66 -12.93
C ASP A 181 10.21 6.72 -13.74
N GLN A 182 10.44 5.40 -13.63
CA GLN A 182 9.62 4.40 -14.28
C GLN A 182 8.17 4.43 -13.79
N MET A 183 7.94 4.50 -12.49
CA MET A 183 6.60 4.52 -11.92
C MET A 183 5.83 5.76 -12.32
N THR A 184 6.49 6.92 -12.34
CA THR A 184 5.90 8.16 -12.85
C THR A 184 5.51 8.03 -14.31
N TYR A 185 6.37 7.43 -15.14
CA TYR A 185 6.08 7.21 -16.54
C TYR A 185 4.95 6.19 -16.75
N LEU A 186 4.91 5.12 -15.96
CA LEU A 186 3.82 4.12 -15.99
C LEU A 186 2.46 4.77 -15.72
N ASN A 187 2.39 5.63 -14.72
CA ASN A 187 1.15 6.35 -14.40
C ASN A 187 0.70 7.27 -15.56
N GLN A 188 1.63 7.99 -16.18
CA GLN A 188 1.34 8.83 -17.36
C GLN A 188 0.89 7.98 -18.55
N PHE A 189 1.57 6.87 -18.82
CA PHE A 189 1.23 5.94 -19.89
C PHE A 189 -0.15 5.31 -19.68
N SER A 190 -0.46 4.88 -18.46
CA SER A 190 -1.76 4.32 -18.10
C SER A 190 -2.90 5.33 -18.29
N GLN A 191 -2.69 6.59 -17.91
CA GLN A 191 -3.67 7.65 -18.13
C GLN A 191 -3.89 7.93 -19.63
N ARG A 192 -2.82 7.99 -20.43
CA ARG A 192 -2.92 8.14 -21.89
C ARG A 192 -3.67 6.97 -22.53
N PHE A 193 -3.29 5.74 -22.16
CA PHE A 193 -3.97 4.54 -22.64
C PHE A 193 -5.46 4.55 -22.33
N LEU A 194 -5.84 4.89 -21.12
CA LEU A 194 -7.25 5.00 -20.72
C LEU A 194 -8.00 6.08 -21.52
N ASN A 195 -7.37 7.22 -21.78
CA ASN A 195 -7.95 8.28 -22.60
C ASN A 195 -8.14 7.84 -24.05
N ILE A 196 -7.17 7.13 -24.63
CA ILE A 196 -7.26 6.55 -25.97
C ILE A 196 -8.39 5.52 -26.03
N ALA A 197 -8.48 4.64 -25.03
CA ALA A 197 -9.54 3.63 -24.96
C ALA A 197 -10.93 4.25 -24.88
N LYS A 198 -11.11 5.30 -24.06
CA LYS A 198 -12.38 6.06 -23.97
C LYS A 198 -12.70 6.79 -25.27
N GLY A 199 -11.70 7.31 -25.98
CA GLY A 199 -11.84 8.02 -27.25
C GLY A 199 -11.80 7.13 -28.49
N LEU A 200 -11.75 5.80 -28.37
CA LEU A 200 -11.52 4.89 -29.49
C LEU A 200 -12.55 5.05 -30.63
N ILE A 201 -13.81 5.24 -30.31
CA ILE A 201 -14.87 5.47 -31.29
C ILE A 201 -14.58 6.73 -32.11
N THR A 202 -14.23 7.83 -31.44
CA THR A 202 -13.87 9.10 -32.09
C THR A 202 -12.65 8.98 -32.97
N LEU A 203 -11.59 8.29 -32.48
CA LEU A 203 -10.38 8.03 -33.27
C LEU A 203 -10.67 7.21 -34.54
N LYS A 204 -11.59 6.25 -34.43
CA LYS A 204 -12.00 5.41 -35.55
C LYS A 204 -12.80 6.21 -36.59
N LEU A 205 -13.73 7.07 -36.13
CA LEU A 205 -14.50 7.95 -36.99
C LEU A 205 -13.65 8.99 -37.71
N LEU A 206 -12.60 9.49 -37.06
CA LEU A 206 -11.66 10.47 -37.62
C LEU A 206 -10.49 9.83 -38.38
N ASN A 207 -10.45 8.51 -38.53
CA ASN A 207 -9.39 7.74 -39.21
C ASN A 207 -7.98 7.99 -38.63
N GLN A 208 -7.88 8.25 -37.30
CA GLN A 208 -6.62 8.54 -36.61
C GLN A 208 -6.04 7.35 -35.85
N THR A 209 -6.59 6.15 -36.03
CA THR A 209 -6.16 4.94 -35.31
C THR A 209 -4.68 4.59 -35.55
N LYS A 210 -4.19 4.69 -36.80
CA LYS A 210 -2.78 4.38 -37.13
C LYS A 210 -1.79 5.34 -36.49
N ASN A 211 -2.11 6.63 -36.45
CA ASN A 211 -1.24 7.62 -35.78
C ASN A 211 -1.21 7.38 -34.27
N THR A 212 -2.37 7.06 -33.68
CA THR A 212 -2.48 6.76 -32.26
C THR A 212 -1.73 5.48 -31.89
N GLU A 213 -1.79 4.45 -32.76
CA GLU A 213 -1.04 3.21 -32.60
C GLU A 213 0.48 3.47 -32.59
N ALA A 214 0.97 4.30 -33.52
CA ALA A 214 2.39 4.66 -33.57
C ALA A 214 2.86 5.37 -32.28
N HIS A 215 2.09 6.30 -31.76
CA HIS A 215 2.38 6.96 -30.49
C HIS A 215 2.33 6.01 -29.29
N LEU A 216 1.35 5.09 -29.28
CA LEU A 216 1.24 4.08 -28.22
C LEU A 216 2.44 3.12 -28.23
N TYR A 217 2.91 2.74 -29.42
CA TYR A 217 4.09 1.91 -29.60
C TYR A 217 5.35 2.62 -29.10
N GLU A 218 5.50 3.91 -29.40
CA GLU A 218 6.62 4.74 -28.90
C GLU A 218 6.60 4.81 -27.36
N ASP A 219 5.46 5.10 -26.76
CA ASP A 219 5.29 5.14 -25.31
C ASP A 219 5.60 3.77 -24.65
N SER A 220 5.15 2.67 -25.27
CA SER A 220 5.43 1.31 -24.82
C SER A 220 6.90 0.95 -24.89
N THR A 221 7.58 1.35 -25.97
CA THR A 221 9.02 1.16 -26.13
C THR A 221 9.82 1.94 -25.09
N LYS A 222 9.44 3.16 -24.82
CA LYS A 222 10.07 3.97 -23.79
C LYS A 222 9.89 3.38 -22.39
N PHE A 223 8.69 2.85 -22.09
CA PHE A 223 8.45 2.14 -20.83
C PHE A 223 9.31 0.87 -20.72
N ARG A 224 9.43 0.09 -21.81
CA ARG A 224 10.35 -1.05 -21.89
C ARG A 224 11.78 -0.64 -21.57
N ASP A 225 12.28 0.43 -22.18
CA ASP A 225 13.68 0.86 -22.00
C ASP A 225 13.96 1.34 -20.56
N LEU A 226 13.01 2.03 -19.92
CA LEU A 226 13.08 2.37 -18.51
C LEU A 226 13.09 1.12 -17.63
N THR A 227 12.23 0.15 -17.93
CA THR A 227 12.18 -1.14 -17.21
C THR A 227 13.49 -1.91 -17.34
N MET A 228 14.05 -1.98 -18.56
CA MET A 228 15.33 -2.64 -18.80
C MET A 228 16.49 -1.95 -18.09
N LYS A 229 16.46 -0.63 -17.98
CA LYS A 229 17.46 0.14 -17.22
C LYS A 229 17.44 -0.21 -15.73
N ILE A 230 16.25 -0.30 -15.12
CA ILE A 230 16.10 -0.71 -13.73
C ILE A 230 16.56 -2.15 -13.52
N LEU A 231 16.13 -3.07 -14.39
CA LEU A 231 16.55 -4.47 -14.31
C LEU A 231 18.06 -4.59 -14.37
N LYS A 232 18.72 -3.86 -15.27
CA LYS A 232 20.19 -3.85 -15.37
C LYS A 232 20.83 -3.35 -14.08
N SER A 233 20.33 -2.26 -13.50
CA SER A 233 20.84 -1.73 -12.23
C SER A 233 20.60 -2.70 -11.06
N ALA A 234 19.44 -3.34 -11.00
CA ALA A 234 19.10 -4.31 -9.98
C ALA A 234 19.96 -5.58 -10.05
N PHE A 235 20.15 -6.12 -11.28
CA PHE A 235 21.04 -7.27 -11.48
C PHE A 235 22.50 -6.94 -11.17
N LEU A 236 22.99 -5.77 -11.55
CA LEU A 236 24.35 -5.34 -11.22
C LEU A 236 24.54 -5.19 -9.71
N SER A 237 23.56 -4.62 -9.02
CA SER A 237 23.57 -4.52 -7.55
C SER A 237 23.59 -5.89 -6.88
N GLY A 238 22.76 -6.84 -7.35
CA GLY A 238 22.75 -8.21 -6.85
C GLY A 238 24.06 -8.95 -7.07
N LEU A 239 24.64 -8.80 -8.27
CA LEU A 239 25.92 -9.39 -8.63
C LEU A 239 27.06 -8.85 -7.74
N MET A 240 27.10 -7.54 -7.49
CA MET A 240 28.12 -6.93 -6.63
C MET A 240 28.00 -7.41 -5.18
N LEU A 241 26.77 -7.52 -4.67
CA LEU A 241 26.55 -8.05 -3.30
C LEU A 241 26.98 -9.51 -3.18
N GLU A 242 26.66 -10.34 -4.19
CA GLU A 242 27.08 -11.73 -4.22
C GLU A 242 28.59 -11.84 -4.27
N PHE A 243 29.24 -11.06 -5.13
CA PHE A 243 30.69 -11.03 -5.28
C PHE A 243 31.39 -10.66 -3.98
N ILE A 244 30.94 -9.60 -3.29
CA ILE A 244 31.53 -9.15 -2.01
C ILE A 244 31.31 -10.20 -0.91
N SER A 245 30.13 -10.82 -0.86
CA SER A 245 29.85 -11.89 0.11
C SER A 245 30.75 -13.10 -0.13
N MET A 246 30.90 -13.54 -1.37
CA MET A 246 31.77 -14.66 -1.75
C MET A 246 33.23 -14.34 -1.45
N LEU A 247 33.68 -13.10 -1.68
CA LEU A 247 35.04 -12.68 -1.37
C LEU A 247 35.30 -12.72 0.15
N GLY A 248 34.31 -12.27 0.95
CA GLY A 248 34.40 -12.37 2.41
C GLY A 248 34.47 -13.82 2.92
N ILE A 249 33.61 -14.70 2.37
CA ILE A 249 33.64 -16.14 2.68
C ILE A 249 34.99 -16.73 2.27
N GLY A 250 35.51 -16.39 1.09
CA GLY A 250 36.79 -16.85 0.57
C GLY A 250 37.96 -16.39 1.46
N LEU A 251 37.96 -15.16 1.95
CA LEU A 251 39.01 -14.67 2.90
C LEU A 251 38.99 -15.44 4.21
N VAL A 252 37.82 -15.71 4.77
CA VAL A 252 37.69 -16.52 5.99
C VAL A 252 38.19 -17.95 5.74
N ALA A 253 37.81 -18.56 4.62
CA ALA A 253 38.22 -19.90 4.27
C ALA A 253 39.77 -19.99 4.06
N LEU A 254 40.34 -18.99 3.37
CA LEU A 254 41.78 -18.91 3.14
C LEU A 254 42.53 -18.74 4.46
N GLU A 255 42.10 -17.86 5.32
CA GLU A 255 42.70 -17.67 6.65
C GLU A 255 42.65 -18.95 7.49
N ALA A 256 41.47 -19.60 7.56
CA ALA A 256 41.30 -20.84 8.29
C ALA A 256 42.19 -21.97 7.72
N ALA A 257 42.29 -22.06 6.39
CA ALA A 257 43.18 -23.05 5.74
C ALA A 257 44.66 -22.79 6.00
N LEU A 258 45.10 -21.53 5.89
CA LEU A 258 46.48 -21.15 6.20
C LEU A 258 46.84 -21.41 7.68
N SER A 259 45.92 -21.04 8.57
CA SER A 259 46.11 -21.25 10.02
C SER A 259 46.13 -22.73 10.39
N LEU A 260 45.39 -23.58 9.67
CA LEU A 260 45.37 -25.04 9.90
C LEU A 260 46.61 -25.74 9.28
N VAL A 261 46.89 -25.49 7.96
CA VAL A 261 47.83 -26.30 7.16
C VAL A 261 49.24 -25.73 7.23
N VAL A 262 49.39 -24.41 7.11
CA VAL A 262 50.72 -23.77 7.05
C VAL A 262 51.23 -23.41 8.41
N PHE A 263 50.43 -22.79 9.23
CA PHE A 263 50.87 -22.29 10.55
C PHE A 263 50.64 -23.27 11.68
N ASN A 264 49.84 -24.33 11.49
CA ASN A 264 49.47 -25.33 12.52
C ASN A 264 48.96 -24.69 13.84
N LYS A 265 48.29 -23.52 13.76
CA LYS A 265 47.83 -22.76 14.92
C LYS A 265 46.48 -23.21 15.44
N ILE A 266 45.67 -23.84 14.60
CA ILE A 266 44.31 -24.25 14.91
C ILE A 266 44.07 -25.72 14.58
N ASN A 267 43.07 -26.31 15.25
CA ASN A 267 42.64 -27.68 15.00
C ASN A 267 41.60 -27.72 13.88
N PHE A 268 41.39 -28.92 13.30
CA PHE A 268 40.38 -29.13 12.25
C PHE A 268 38.98 -28.66 12.66
N ILE A 269 38.54 -28.91 13.91
CA ILE A 269 37.25 -28.45 14.43
C ILE A 269 37.11 -26.92 14.32
N THR A 270 38.15 -26.18 14.72
CA THR A 270 38.17 -24.72 14.67
C THR A 270 38.03 -24.19 13.24
N ALA A 271 38.83 -24.78 12.32
CA ALA A 271 38.75 -24.43 10.90
C ALA A 271 37.36 -24.74 10.30
N ALA A 272 36.82 -25.92 10.61
CA ALA A 272 35.50 -26.33 10.15
C ALA A 272 34.39 -25.39 10.67
N ILE A 273 34.43 -24.99 11.94
CA ILE A 273 33.50 -24.04 12.51
C ILE A 273 33.57 -22.69 11.75
N ALA A 274 34.75 -22.16 11.51
CA ALA A 274 34.98 -20.90 10.81
C ALA A 274 34.40 -20.93 9.38
N ILE A 275 34.70 -21.99 8.62
CA ILE A 275 34.27 -22.15 7.22
C ILE A 275 32.74 -22.33 7.12
N ILE A 276 32.13 -23.09 8.05
CA ILE A 276 30.68 -23.36 8.02
C ILE A 276 29.87 -22.14 8.50
N LEU A 277 30.38 -21.35 9.45
CA LEU A 277 29.71 -20.15 9.95
C LEU A 277 29.82 -18.94 9.01
N ALA A 278 30.88 -18.87 8.17
CA ALA A 278 31.10 -17.74 7.30
C ALA A 278 29.91 -17.48 6.33
N PRO A 279 29.36 -18.46 5.60
CA PRO A 279 28.18 -18.23 4.77
C PRO A 279 26.98 -17.72 5.55
N GLU A 280 26.70 -18.26 6.73
CA GLU A 280 25.58 -17.80 7.58
C GLU A 280 25.74 -16.32 8.00
N PHE A 281 26.98 -15.92 8.30
CA PHE A 281 27.32 -14.55 8.65
C PHE A 281 27.07 -13.59 7.51
N TYR A 282 27.66 -13.83 6.34
CA TYR A 282 27.58 -12.93 5.20
C TYR A 282 26.17 -12.92 4.57
N ASN A 283 25.48 -14.06 4.52
CA ASN A 283 24.11 -14.14 4.01
C ASN A 283 23.14 -13.37 4.91
N ALA A 284 23.27 -13.43 6.23
CA ALA A 284 22.42 -12.66 7.13
C ALA A 284 22.51 -11.14 6.87
N ILE A 285 23.70 -10.62 6.56
CA ILE A 285 23.91 -9.21 6.23
C ILE A 285 23.39 -8.91 4.82
N LYS A 286 23.62 -9.80 3.84
CA LYS A 286 23.13 -9.65 2.47
C LYS A 286 21.60 -9.61 2.41
N ASP A 287 20.94 -10.48 3.16
CA ASP A 287 19.46 -10.54 3.22
C ASP A 287 18.84 -9.26 3.77
N LEU A 288 19.54 -8.57 4.69
CA LEU A 288 19.12 -7.24 5.12
C LEU A 288 19.07 -6.25 3.96
N GLY A 289 20.04 -6.33 3.06
CA GLY A 289 20.08 -5.52 1.86
C GLY A 289 18.84 -5.74 0.98
N GLN A 290 18.47 -6.97 0.72
CA GLN A 290 17.27 -7.29 -0.05
C GLN A 290 15.97 -6.82 0.66
N ALA A 291 15.88 -7.06 1.96
CA ALA A 291 14.73 -6.63 2.76
C ALA A 291 14.58 -5.11 2.80
N PHE A 292 15.68 -4.35 2.72
CA PHE A 292 15.66 -2.90 2.68
C PHE A 292 14.89 -2.34 1.47
N HIS A 293 14.98 -2.97 0.29
CA HIS A 293 14.17 -2.57 -0.87
C HIS A 293 12.68 -2.70 -0.58
N THR A 294 12.29 -3.83 0.00
CA THR A 294 10.90 -4.06 0.41
C THR A 294 10.44 -3.02 1.43
N GLY A 295 11.30 -2.69 2.40
CA GLY A 295 11.04 -1.64 3.38
C GLY A 295 10.84 -0.27 2.73
N LYS A 296 11.69 0.09 1.76
CA LYS A 296 11.59 1.38 1.03
C LYS A 296 10.36 1.46 0.13
N GLN A 297 9.96 0.38 -0.50
CA GLN A 297 8.73 0.34 -1.27
C GLN A 297 7.50 0.55 -0.38
N SER A 298 7.46 -0.11 0.77
CA SER A 298 6.40 0.07 1.77
C SER A 298 6.37 1.47 2.36
N GLU A 299 7.53 2.13 2.48
CA GLU A 299 7.64 3.53 2.89
C GLU A 299 6.92 4.45 1.90
N GLY A 300 7.14 4.26 0.59
CA GLY A 300 6.42 5.00 -0.46
C GLY A 300 4.90 4.83 -0.39
N SER A 301 4.41 3.61 -0.13
CA SER A 301 2.98 3.36 0.07
C SER A 301 2.44 4.03 1.35
N SER A 302 3.27 4.09 2.40
CA SER A 302 2.90 4.75 3.65
C SER A 302 2.76 6.26 3.51
N ASP A 303 3.54 6.89 2.63
CA ASP A 303 3.47 8.33 2.37
C ASP A 303 2.08 8.72 1.88
N VAL A 304 1.55 7.99 0.91
CA VAL A 304 0.20 8.22 0.36
C VAL A 304 -0.86 8.10 1.45
N VAL A 305 -0.78 7.05 2.29
CA VAL A 305 -1.76 6.84 3.36
C VAL A 305 -1.69 7.93 4.44
N PHE A 306 -0.48 8.31 4.87
CA PHE A 306 -0.32 9.32 5.90
C PHE A 306 -0.56 10.74 5.39
N GLU A 307 -0.25 11.04 4.13
CA GLU A 307 -0.62 12.32 3.51
C GLU A 307 -2.14 12.47 3.48
N PHE A 308 -2.84 11.40 3.12
CA PHE A 308 -4.30 11.36 3.21
C PHE A 308 -4.77 11.53 4.66
N LEU A 309 -4.20 10.83 5.65
CA LEU A 309 -4.61 10.91 7.06
C LEU A 309 -4.26 12.26 7.68
N ASP A 310 -3.18 12.92 7.28
CA ASP A 310 -2.73 14.21 7.80
C ASP A 310 -3.34 15.39 7.03
N SER A 311 -3.89 15.18 5.82
CA SER A 311 -4.59 16.24 5.10
C SER A 311 -5.62 16.85 6.05
N GLU A 312 -5.45 18.10 6.39
CA GLU A 312 -6.33 18.78 7.34
C GLU A 312 -7.78 18.61 6.88
N ASN A 313 -8.61 18.07 7.75
CA ASN A 313 -10.03 18.34 7.69
C ASN A 313 -10.16 19.85 7.83
N LYS A 314 -10.12 20.60 6.73
CA LYS A 314 -10.66 21.95 6.79
C LYS A 314 -12.03 21.74 7.39
N PRO A 315 -12.32 22.34 8.57
CA PRO A 315 -13.56 22.06 9.28
C PRO A 315 -14.73 22.37 8.35
N THR A 316 -15.36 21.33 7.86
CA THR A 316 -16.52 21.36 6.96
C THR A 316 -17.80 21.66 7.76
N HIS A 317 -17.64 21.94 9.04
CA HIS A 317 -18.70 22.34 9.93
C HIS A 317 -18.37 23.69 10.55
N SER A 318 -18.62 24.78 9.81
CA SER A 318 -19.34 25.84 10.46
C SER A 318 -20.70 25.24 10.81
N ASN A 319 -20.91 24.87 12.08
CA ASN A 319 -22.23 24.52 12.57
C ASN A 319 -23.19 25.62 12.06
N PRO A 320 -24.24 25.29 11.28
CA PRO A 320 -25.18 26.29 10.87
C PRO A 320 -25.75 26.90 12.15
N THR A 321 -25.53 28.19 12.34
CA THR A 321 -26.11 28.93 13.47
C THR A 321 -27.61 28.90 13.30
N ILE A 322 -28.25 28.14 14.18
CA ILE A 322 -29.70 27.95 14.18
C ILE A 322 -30.31 29.19 14.79
N ASN A 323 -30.76 30.11 13.96
CA ASN A 323 -31.57 31.24 14.39
C ASN A 323 -33.06 30.95 14.08
N THR A 324 -33.82 30.84 15.14
CA THR A 324 -35.28 30.71 15.16
C THR A 324 -35.96 32.04 14.91
N TYR A 325 -36.32 32.34 13.66
CA TYR A 325 -37.30 33.33 13.27
C TYR A 325 -37.96 32.89 11.97
N GLN A 326 -39.18 33.42 11.61
CA GLN A 326 -39.91 33.11 10.34
C GLN A 326 -38.95 33.14 9.15
N ASN A 327 -38.49 31.97 8.70
CA ASN A 327 -37.13 31.92 8.17
C ASN A 327 -37.13 31.41 6.75
N PRO A 328 -36.30 32.01 5.89
CA PRO A 328 -35.97 31.39 4.63
C PRO A 328 -35.45 29.96 4.88
N GLN A 329 -35.86 29.01 4.05
CA GLN A 329 -35.38 27.63 4.14
C GLN A 329 -33.87 27.54 3.87
N ILE A 330 -33.37 28.40 2.96
CA ILE A 330 -31.95 28.48 2.63
C ILE A 330 -31.55 29.95 2.54
N LYS A 331 -30.48 30.32 3.22
CA LYS A 331 -29.88 31.65 3.12
C LYS A 331 -28.39 31.53 2.80
N VAL A 332 -28.00 32.11 1.69
CA VAL A 332 -26.61 32.15 1.18
C VAL A 332 -26.11 33.59 1.29
N LYS A 333 -24.93 33.77 1.94
CA LYS A 333 -24.30 35.10 2.07
C LYS A 333 -22.86 35.04 1.60
N GLU A 334 -22.51 35.95 0.68
CA GLU A 334 -21.16 36.18 0.16
C GLU A 334 -20.42 34.89 -0.24
N LEU A 335 -21.16 33.94 -0.79
CA LEU A 335 -20.66 32.61 -1.09
C LEU A 335 -19.72 32.67 -2.29
N SER A 336 -18.49 32.23 -2.09
CA SER A 336 -17.50 32.02 -3.16
C SER A 336 -16.96 30.59 -3.06
N TYR A 337 -16.61 30.03 -4.21
CA TYR A 337 -16.06 28.68 -4.31
C TYR A 337 -14.97 28.61 -5.38
N GLN A 338 -13.83 28.03 -4.99
CA GLN A 338 -12.68 27.78 -5.84
C GLN A 338 -12.39 26.26 -5.83
N TYR A 339 -12.20 25.69 -7.02
CA TYR A 339 -11.77 24.28 -7.11
C TYR A 339 -10.30 24.15 -6.69
N PRO A 340 -9.90 23.04 -6.03
CA PRO A 340 -8.50 22.74 -5.79
C PRO A 340 -7.72 22.77 -7.10
N ASN A 341 -6.54 23.38 -7.09
CA ASN A 341 -5.66 23.55 -8.27
C ASN A 341 -6.17 24.50 -9.37
N ASN A 342 -7.17 25.32 -9.11
CA ASN A 342 -7.61 26.35 -10.03
C ASN A 342 -7.35 27.73 -9.44
N GLU A 343 -6.76 28.65 -10.21
CA GLU A 343 -6.51 30.01 -9.75
C GLU A 343 -7.76 30.91 -9.78
N GLN A 344 -8.78 30.52 -10.52
CA GLN A 344 -10.00 31.29 -10.67
C GLN A 344 -11.15 30.74 -9.81
N ASP A 345 -11.92 31.62 -9.19
CA ASP A 345 -13.12 31.28 -8.46
C ASP A 345 -14.22 30.80 -9.44
N ALA A 346 -14.82 29.64 -9.18
CA ALA A 346 -15.93 29.12 -9.93
C ALA A 346 -17.26 29.81 -9.56
N LEU A 347 -17.36 30.35 -8.36
CA LEU A 347 -18.47 31.17 -7.86
C LEU A 347 -17.88 32.33 -7.07
N THR A 348 -18.44 33.53 -7.26
CA THR A 348 -17.95 34.76 -6.62
C THR A 348 -19.11 35.54 -6.01
N HIS A 349 -19.08 35.80 -4.70
CA HIS A 349 -19.98 36.64 -3.95
C HIS A 349 -21.47 36.38 -4.19
N ILE A 350 -21.91 35.10 -4.22
CA ILE A 350 -23.32 34.73 -4.42
C ILE A 350 -24.13 35.03 -3.15
N ASN A 351 -25.19 35.81 -3.33
CA ASN A 351 -26.15 36.10 -2.29
C ASN A 351 -27.54 35.63 -2.74
N MET A 352 -28.21 34.79 -1.93
CA MET A 352 -29.50 34.21 -2.30
C MET A 352 -30.30 33.86 -1.04
N VAL A 353 -31.61 34.04 -1.11
CA VAL A 353 -32.56 33.63 -0.08
C VAL A 353 -33.68 32.82 -0.73
N VAL A 354 -33.99 31.65 -0.16
CA VAL A 354 -35.01 30.73 -0.65
C VAL A 354 -36.04 30.50 0.45
N TYR A 355 -37.30 30.71 0.11
CA TYR A 355 -38.42 30.49 1.03
C TYR A 355 -39.17 29.19 0.70
N SER A 356 -39.98 28.73 1.63
CA SER A 356 -40.82 27.54 1.43
C SER A 356 -41.79 27.76 0.24
N GLY A 357 -41.80 26.80 -0.69
CA GLY A 357 -42.64 26.86 -1.90
C GLY A 357 -42.02 27.58 -3.09
N ASP A 358 -40.85 28.21 -2.95
CA ASP A 358 -40.16 28.86 -4.06
C ASP A 358 -39.76 27.85 -5.15
N LYS A 359 -39.95 28.27 -6.41
CA LYS A 359 -39.46 27.59 -7.60
C LYS A 359 -38.39 28.45 -8.25
N ILE A 360 -37.12 28.04 -8.10
CA ILE A 360 -35.99 28.83 -8.57
C ILE A 360 -35.33 28.18 -9.78
N ALA A 361 -35.15 28.96 -10.85
CA ALA A 361 -34.40 28.56 -12.02
C ALA A 361 -33.00 29.19 -12.00
N ILE A 362 -31.94 28.35 -12.00
CA ILE A 362 -30.55 28.80 -12.13
C ILE A 362 -30.17 28.75 -13.60
N VAL A 363 -30.05 29.93 -14.24
CA VAL A 363 -29.75 30.07 -15.66
C VAL A 363 -28.37 30.70 -15.90
N GLY A 364 -27.77 30.42 -17.04
CA GLY A 364 -26.47 30.99 -17.45
C GLY A 364 -25.76 30.09 -18.47
N PRO A 365 -24.68 30.57 -19.10
CA PRO A 365 -23.92 29.81 -20.08
C PRO A 365 -23.26 28.54 -19.47
N SER A 366 -22.79 27.63 -20.33
CA SER A 366 -22.00 26.47 -19.86
C SER A 366 -20.73 26.97 -19.18
N GLY A 367 -20.38 26.36 -18.05
CA GLY A 367 -19.21 26.78 -17.25
C GLY A 367 -19.47 27.91 -16.25
N ALA A 368 -20.68 28.53 -16.22
CA ALA A 368 -21.01 29.60 -15.26
C ALA A 368 -21.15 29.17 -13.79
N GLY A 369 -20.79 27.93 -13.43
CA GLY A 369 -20.83 27.46 -12.03
C GLY A 369 -22.19 26.96 -11.53
N LYS A 370 -23.23 26.81 -12.41
CA LYS A 370 -24.57 26.34 -11.99
C LYS A 370 -24.55 25.01 -11.23
N THR A 371 -23.85 24.02 -11.75
CA THR A 371 -23.72 22.71 -11.12
C THR A 371 -22.92 22.80 -9.80
N THR A 372 -21.91 23.66 -9.74
CA THR A 372 -21.13 23.92 -8.53
C THR A 372 -22.02 24.51 -7.42
N LEU A 373 -22.89 25.49 -7.79
CA LEU A 373 -23.83 26.04 -6.84
C LEU A 373 -24.85 24.99 -6.37
N ALA A 374 -25.38 24.15 -7.26
CA ALA A 374 -26.27 23.05 -6.89
C ALA A 374 -25.62 22.05 -5.93
N HIS A 375 -24.35 21.70 -6.16
CA HIS A 375 -23.59 20.83 -5.23
C HIS A 375 -23.34 21.48 -3.87
N ILE A 376 -23.20 22.79 -3.77
CA ILE A 376 -23.07 23.49 -2.51
C ILE A 376 -24.42 23.57 -1.79
N LEU A 377 -25.50 23.86 -2.52
CA LEU A 377 -26.85 23.86 -1.98
C LEU A 377 -27.30 22.48 -1.49
N SER A 378 -26.85 21.41 -2.15
CA SER A 378 -27.09 20.02 -1.70
C SER A 378 -26.14 19.56 -0.58
N GLN A 379 -25.27 20.41 -0.07
CA GLN A 379 -24.26 20.10 0.94
C GLN A 379 -23.20 19.07 0.49
N ALA A 380 -23.14 18.74 -0.80
CA ALA A 380 -22.11 17.86 -1.37
C ALA A 380 -20.73 18.56 -1.45
N LYS A 381 -20.71 19.89 -1.43
CA LYS A 381 -19.48 20.71 -1.38
C LYS A 381 -19.63 21.85 -0.39
N THR A 382 -18.50 22.24 0.22
CA THR A 382 -18.45 23.38 1.14
C THR A 382 -17.93 24.61 0.43
N PRO A 383 -18.48 25.80 0.69
CA PRO A 383 -17.98 27.03 0.11
C PRO A 383 -16.55 27.33 0.62
N THR A 384 -15.75 27.96 -0.24
CA THR A 384 -14.40 28.44 0.14
C THR A 384 -14.46 29.70 1.00
N LYS A 385 -15.42 30.59 0.73
CA LYS A 385 -15.71 31.80 1.48
C LYS A 385 -17.23 32.01 1.56
N GLY A 386 -17.66 32.82 2.56
CA GLY A 386 -19.07 33.08 2.80
C GLY A 386 -19.74 31.99 3.65
N SER A 387 -21.07 32.01 3.70
CA SER A 387 -21.83 31.06 4.54
C SER A 387 -23.15 30.65 3.87
N ILE A 388 -23.58 29.44 4.18
CA ILE A 388 -24.90 28.93 3.83
C ILE A 388 -25.57 28.46 5.12
N SER A 389 -26.82 28.82 5.33
CA SER A 389 -27.62 28.40 6.47
C SER A 389 -28.93 27.77 6.00
N PHE A 390 -29.32 26.67 6.65
CA PHE A 390 -30.54 25.93 6.38
C PHE A 390 -31.46 26.01 7.59
N ASN A 391 -32.77 26.01 7.36
CA ASN A 391 -33.76 25.85 8.43
C ASN A 391 -33.72 24.39 8.92
N LYS A 392 -33.95 24.16 10.21
CA LYS A 392 -33.92 22.83 10.85
C LYS A 392 -34.86 21.80 10.16
N GLU A 393 -35.95 22.25 9.57
CA GLU A 393 -36.91 21.39 8.90
C GLU A 393 -36.45 20.97 7.49
N ALA A 394 -35.49 21.65 6.87
CA ALA A 394 -34.97 21.39 5.54
C ALA A 394 -33.79 20.39 5.54
N THR A 395 -33.81 19.37 6.38
CA THR A 395 -32.69 18.40 6.51
C THR A 395 -32.70 17.32 5.43
N ARG A 396 -33.78 17.18 4.67
CA ARG A 396 -33.89 16.21 3.56
C ARG A 396 -33.78 16.94 2.23
N ILE A 397 -32.71 16.69 1.51
CA ILE A 397 -32.43 17.28 0.20
C ILE A 397 -32.44 16.16 -0.82
N GLY A 398 -33.43 16.20 -1.76
CA GLY A 398 -33.40 15.36 -2.96
C GLY A 398 -32.53 16.03 -4.02
N PHE A 399 -31.55 15.30 -4.54
CA PHE A 399 -30.69 15.79 -5.60
C PHE A 399 -30.71 14.84 -6.79
N LEU A 400 -31.23 15.33 -7.94
CA LEU A 400 -31.21 14.58 -9.19
C LEU A 400 -30.00 15.01 -10.01
N SER A 401 -29.09 14.09 -10.24
CA SER A 401 -27.83 14.36 -10.95
C SER A 401 -28.03 14.47 -12.48
N GLN A 402 -27.09 15.12 -13.16
CA GLN A 402 -27.08 15.16 -14.63
C GLN A 402 -26.79 13.76 -15.22
N ASN A 403 -25.93 13.00 -14.56
CA ASN A 403 -25.58 11.62 -14.92
C ASN A 403 -26.05 10.68 -13.80
N PRO A 404 -27.16 9.95 -14.00
CA PRO A 404 -27.70 9.06 -12.99
C PRO A 404 -26.75 7.93 -12.69
N TYR A 405 -26.54 7.63 -11.39
CA TYR A 405 -25.74 6.49 -10.97
C TYR A 405 -26.64 5.32 -10.61
N ILE A 406 -26.41 4.18 -11.27
CA ILE A 406 -27.12 2.92 -11.02
C ILE A 406 -26.14 1.93 -10.42
N PHE A 407 -26.47 1.40 -9.25
CA PHE A 407 -25.73 0.33 -8.61
C PHE A 407 -25.95 -0.99 -9.34
N THR A 408 -24.91 -1.81 -9.46
CA THR A 408 -25.02 -3.17 -9.99
C THR A 408 -25.75 -4.05 -8.97
N ASP A 409 -27.08 -3.97 -8.97
CA ASP A 409 -27.98 -4.66 -8.07
C ASP A 409 -29.41 -4.68 -8.65
N SER A 410 -30.37 -5.22 -7.91
CA SER A 410 -31.77 -5.23 -8.29
C SER A 410 -32.37 -3.82 -8.41
N ILE A 411 -33.42 -3.65 -9.21
CA ILE A 411 -34.19 -2.41 -9.29
C ILE A 411 -34.71 -2.01 -7.90
N LYS A 412 -35.20 -2.99 -7.13
CA LYS A 412 -35.64 -2.78 -5.74
C LYS A 412 -34.54 -2.13 -4.89
N ASN A 413 -33.34 -2.70 -4.86
CA ASN A 413 -32.24 -2.19 -4.05
C ASN A 413 -31.75 -0.82 -4.53
N ASN A 414 -31.80 -0.57 -5.83
CA ASN A 414 -31.50 0.73 -6.41
C ASN A 414 -32.50 1.81 -5.99
N ILE A 415 -33.78 1.50 -5.79
CA ILE A 415 -34.82 2.45 -5.36
C ILE A 415 -34.84 2.58 -3.84
N ALA A 416 -34.87 1.45 -3.12
CA ALA A 416 -34.95 1.44 -1.66
C ALA A 416 -33.63 1.84 -0.96
N MET A 417 -32.52 1.93 -1.69
CA MET A 417 -31.18 2.18 -1.13
C MET A 417 -30.87 1.27 0.05
N TYR A 418 -31.16 -0.04 -0.13
CA TYR A 418 -31.00 -1.11 0.86
C TYR A 418 -31.83 -0.93 2.15
N ASN A 419 -32.80 -0.03 2.17
CA ASN A 419 -33.71 0.07 3.31
C ASN A 419 -34.71 -1.08 3.29
N SER A 420 -34.63 -1.98 4.27
CA SER A 420 -35.51 -3.14 4.41
C SER A 420 -36.97 -2.83 4.81
N GLU A 421 -37.23 -1.61 5.28
CA GLU A 421 -38.57 -1.18 5.68
C GLU A 421 -39.45 -0.81 4.49
N VAL A 422 -38.84 -0.57 3.30
CA VAL A 422 -39.59 -0.21 2.09
C VAL A 422 -40.26 -1.45 1.48
N SER A 423 -41.60 -1.46 1.44
CA SER A 423 -42.33 -2.58 0.90
C SER A 423 -42.29 -2.63 -0.63
N ASP A 424 -42.39 -3.83 -1.21
CA ASP A 424 -42.48 -4.00 -2.67
C ASP A 424 -43.69 -3.27 -3.28
N LYS A 425 -44.81 -3.16 -2.52
CA LYS A 425 -45.97 -2.40 -2.93
C LYS A 425 -45.68 -0.92 -3.10
N THR A 426 -44.94 -0.32 -2.16
CA THR A 426 -44.54 1.09 -2.23
C THR A 426 -43.66 1.34 -3.44
N ILE A 427 -42.71 0.42 -3.72
CA ILE A 427 -41.82 0.52 -4.88
C ILE A 427 -42.63 0.49 -6.20
N ILE A 428 -43.60 -0.43 -6.31
CA ILE A 428 -44.45 -0.57 -7.49
C ILE A 428 -45.29 0.69 -7.66
N GLN A 429 -45.83 1.27 -6.60
CA GLN A 429 -46.60 2.51 -6.64
C GLN A 429 -45.74 3.68 -7.16
N VAL A 430 -44.54 3.86 -6.62
CA VAL A 430 -43.61 4.92 -7.07
C VAL A 430 -43.22 4.71 -8.55
N LEU A 431 -42.99 3.46 -8.98
CA LEU A 431 -42.71 3.12 -10.37
C LEU A 431 -43.92 3.46 -11.30
N GLU A 432 -45.13 3.34 -10.80
CA GLU A 432 -46.35 3.73 -11.53
C GLU A 432 -46.42 5.25 -11.73
N GLU A 433 -46.18 6.02 -10.66
CA GLU A 433 -46.19 7.49 -10.70
C GLU A 433 -45.19 8.06 -11.72
N ILE A 434 -44.03 7.40 -11.92
CA ILE A 434 -43.02 7.84 -12.88
C ILE A 434 -43.12 7.15 -14.26
N GLY A 435 -44.14 6.31 -14.47
CA GLY A 435 -44.39 5.61 -15.73
C GLY A 435 -43.34 4.56 -16.12
N LEU A 436 -42.80 3.84 -15.14
CA LEU A 436 -41.86 2.72 -15.35
C LEU A 436 -42.46 1.36 -14.98
N LYS A 437 -43.62 1.28 -14.35
CA LYS A 437 -44.23 0.05 -13.83
C LYS A 437 -44.32 -1.04 -14.89
N ASP A 438 -44.95 -0.73 -16.05
CA ASP A 438 -45.19 -1.73 -17.10
C ASP A 438 -43.87 -2.30 -17.64
N LYS A 439 -42.89 -1.43 -17.86
CA LYS A 439 -41.54 -1.84 -18.31
C LYS A 439 -40.87 -2.75 -17.29
N VAL A 440 -40.90 -2.40 -16.01
CA VAL A 440 -40.24 -3.18 -14.94
C VAL A 440 -40.95 -4.51 -14.74
N LEU A 441 -42.30 -4.53 -14.75
CA LEU A 441 -43.07 -5.78 -14.61
C LEU A 441 -42.96 -6.69 -15.84
N SER A 442 -42.64 -6.17 -17.02
CA SER A 442 -42.36 -6.98 -18.22
C SER A 442 -41.00 -7.68 -18.18
N LEU A 443 -40.13 -7.32 -17.26
CA LEU A 443 -38.84 -8.00 -17.07
C LEU A 443 -39.01 -9.35 -16.34
N LYS A 444 -38.16 -10.32 -16.64
CA LYS A 444 -38.27 -11.70 -16.16
C LYS A 444 -38.44 -11.82 -14.63
N ASN A 445 -37.73 -10.95 -13.87
CA ASN A 445 -37.75 -10.94 -12.41
C ASN A 445 -38.42 -9.68 -11.81
N GLY A 446 -39.15 -8.88 -12.61
CA GLY A 446 -39.81 -7.66 -12.17
C GLY A 446 -38.87 -6.70 -11.45
N ILE A 447 -39.25 -6.24 -10.25
CA ILE A 447 -38.43 -5.34 -9.39
C ILE A 447 -37.11 -5.98 -8.87
N HIS A 448 -37.01 -7.30 -8.93
CA HIS A 448 -35.80 -8.03 -8.54
C HIS A 448 -34.81 -8.25 -9.70
N THR A 449 -35.11 -7.68 -10.86
CA THR A 449 -34.18 -7.74 -12.02
C THR A 449 -32.92 -6.99 -11.70
N GLN A 450 -31.77 -7.64 -11.95
CA GLN A 450 -30.45 -7.05 -11.81
C GLN A 450 -30.21 -6.02 -12.93
N ILE A 451 -29.74 -4.82 -12.57
CA ILE A 451 -29.38 -3.73 -13.49
C ILE A 451 -27.96 -3.25 -13.20
N GLY A 452 -27.40 -2.44 -14.07
CA GLY A 452 -26.01 -2.00 -13.96
C GLY A 452 -25.06 -2.84 -14.80
N GLU A 453 -23.80 -2.93 -14.40
CA GLU A 453 -22.77 -3.65 -15.17
C GLU A 453 -23.05 -5.16 -15.20
N GLY A 454 -23.26 -5.70 -16.41
CA GLY A 454 -23.63 -7.10 -16.61
C GLY A 454 -25.10 -7.45 -16.37
N GLY A 455 -25.95 -6.50 -15.99
CA GLY A 455 -27.38 -6.66 -15.82
C GLY A 455 -28.21 -6.22 -17.04
N GLU A 456 -29.54 -6.10 -16.84
CA GLU A 456 -30.45 -5.60 -17.87
C GLU A 456 -30.12 -4.15 -18.25
N MET A 457 -30.03 -3.88 -19.55
CA MET A 457 -29.72 -2.55 -20.05
C MET A 457 -30.95 -1.63 -20.01
N LEU A 458 -30.83 -0.53 -19.28
CA LEU A 458 -31.82 0.53 -19.22
C LEU A 458 -31.40 1.72 -20.10
N SER A 459 -32.36 2.39 -20.73
CA SER A 459 -32.07 3.66 -21.38
C SER A 459 -31.72 4.76 -20.39
N GLY A 460 -30.98 5.80 -20.82
CA GLY A 460 -30.59 6.90 -19.93
C GLY A 460 -31.81 7.60 -19.28
N GLY A 461 -32.92 7.68 -19.97
CA GLY A 461 -34.17 8.19 -19.41
C GLY A 461 -34.83 7.28 -18.38
N GLN A 462 -34.69 5.95 -18.52
CA GLN A 462 -35.14 4.97 -17.53
C GLN A 462 -34.26 4.99 -16.29
N MET A 463 -32.95 5.05 -16.45
CA MET A 463 -32.00 5.20 -15.34
C MET A 463 -32.26 6.45 -14.51
N ARG A 464 -32.53 7.57 -15.19
CA ARG A 464 -32.84 8.85 -14.52
C ARG A 464 -34.17 8.81 -13.75
N ARG A 465 -35.18 8.08 -14.27
CA ARG A 465 -36.42 7.86 -13.54
C ARG A 465 -36.24 6.96 -12.32
N ILE A 466 -35.40 5.95 -12.38
CA ILE A 466 -35.04 5.14 -11.19
C ILE A 466 -34.34 6.00 -10.12
N GLU A 467 -33.41 6.88 -10.51
CA GLU A 467 -32.81 7.84 -9.59
C GLU A 467 -33.83 8.77 -8.94
N LEU A 468 -34.88 9.16 -9.67
CA LEU A 468 -35.96 9.98 -9.14
C LEU A 468 -36.84 9.24 -8.11
N CYS A 469 -36.89 7.91 -8.13
CA CYS A 469 -37.64 7.10 -7.18
C CYS A 469 -36.93 6.98 -5.79
N ARG A 470 -35.66 7.25 -5.71
CA ARG A 470 -34.90 7.25 -4.46
C ARG A 470 -35.34 8.38 -3.55
#